data_a940a032358fd1afbf7333086406ac74
#
_entry.id   a940a032358fd1afbf7333086406ac74
#
_cell.length_a   1.000
_cell.length_b   1.000
_cell.length_c   1.000
_cell.angle_alpha   90.00
_cell.angle_beta   90.00
_cell.angle_gamma   90.00
#
_symmetry.space_group_name_H-M   'P 1'
#
loop_
_entity.id
_entity.type
_entity.pdbx_description
1 polymer ?
#
loop_
_entity_poly.entity_id
_entity_poly.type
_entity_poly.pdbx_seq_one_letter_code
_entity_poly.pdbx_strand_id
1 'polypeptide(L)'
;MSLMSGLHVGATGLRTSQNALNTVAHNLSNVETTGYTRQQVSQSDSIYNTISYQYAGVSRQQVGLGVYFSETKRVRDVFLDKTYRQENGRSSFYEMQAGAIEEIEDIIGEMQGEEFEQALVNLWETVQELAKDPTSSVNQSAFVRRAAQFIERSNAVYAALSDYQDDMNLTVKNQVDKINEYGHKIKELNDKIVAIEAAGVEKANDLKDERDFYLDELASMANISYSEDSWGYVSVKLEGVDFVKNDLVYEIALEANDETGFYTPYWKQLANYTLDHNGNKVYHIEGAEVFDLTKPIQTELNTDIGGLKGTLLARGDHRGTAADLQDSTYYNTYIDPSIMMKFQAEFDQLVSAVVTGINEVIANASNQADGYLWDANTNSALQIFVQVSPDTGSPLDKGWTTANIEINKELVQQPGLLGFMRGDGKADYDTTEALAKLFEEQKYYLNPNTTSPTNFTGYYTDMVSQLANDGSVYKNISTTQQQTALSAQNARTQLVGVSSDEELQFMIMFQNAYNASSRYINALSEMLGTLINTKGA
;
A
#
# COMPACT_ATOMS: atom_id res chain seq x y z
N MET A 1 10.63 66.03 -15.00
CA MET A 1 9.79 65.28 -14.04
C MET A 1 9.32 66.25 -12.98
N SER A 2 8.07 66.21 -12.58
CA SER A 2 7.63 66.96 -11.38
C SER A 2 8.22 66.31 -10.15
N LEU A 3 8.69 67.05 -9.16
CA LEU A 3 9.23 66.55 -7.89
C LEU A 3 8.26 65.57 -7.20
N MET A 4 6.96 65.80 -7.37
CA MET A 4 5.90 64.91 -6.88
C MET A 4 5.87 63.56 -7.59
N SER A 5 6.11 63.48 -8.91
CA SER A 5 6.20 62.19 -9.58
C SER A 5 7.46 61.40 -9.17
N GLY A 6 8.56 62.11 -8.88
CA GLY A 6 9.76 61.49 -8.30
C GLY A 6 9.53 60.89 -6.90
N LEU A 7 8.78 61.60 -6.02
CA LEU A 7 8.40 61.07 -4.72
C LEU A 7 7.55 59.80 -4.84
N HIS A 8 6.61 59.80 -5.81
CA HIS A 8 5.80 58.62 -6.09
C HIS A 8 6.67 57.40 -6.53
N VAL A 9 7.63 57.64 -7.45
CA VAL A 9 8.57 56.59 -7.91
C VAL A 9 9.39 56.03 -6.73
N GLY A 10 9.93 56.91 -5.86
CA GLY A 10 10.66 56.49 -4.66
C GLY A 10 9.80 55.71 -3.67
N ALA A 11 8.58 56.15 -3.43
CA ALA A 11 7.65 55.48 -2.51
C ALA A 11 7.22 54.08 -3.04
N THR A 12 6.96 53.94 -4.33
CA THR A 12 6.65 52.66 -4.93
C THR A 12 7.84 51.69 -4.87
N GLY A 13 9.06 52.15 -5.14
CA GLY A 13 10.29 51.35 -5.01
C GLY A 13 10.53 50.88 -3.58
N LEU A 14 10.31 51.78 -2.58
CA LEU A 14 10.47 51.45 -1.16
C LEU A 14 9.45 50.37 -0.73
N ARG A 15 8.19 50.54 -1.09
CA ARG A 15 7.10 49.60 -0.75
C ARG A 15 7.32 48.22 -1.41
N THR A 16 7.75 48.20 -2.66
CA THR A 16 8.00 46.96 -3.37
C THR A 16 9.21 46.21 -2.78
N SER A 17 10.26 46.93 -2.42
CA SER A 17 11.45 46.32 -1.76
C SER A 17 11.11 45.78 -0.37
N GLN A 18 10.22 46.45 0.37
CA GLN A 18 9.74 45.97 1.67
C GLN A 18 8.93 44.69 1.55
N ASN A 19 8.01 44.61 0.57
CA ASN A 19 7.25 43.39 0.31
C ASN A 19 8.18 42.22 -0.09
N ALA A 20 9.19 42.49 -0.92
CA ALA A 20 10.18 41.48 -1.29
C ALA A 20 11.00 41.02 -0.09
N LEU A 21 11.42 41.91 0.82
CA LEU A 21 12.08 41.53 2.06
C LEU A 21 11.20 40.65 2.96
N ASN A 22 9.92 40.96 3.07
CA ASN A 22 9.00 40.14 3.85
C ASN A 22 8.87 38.73 3.27
N THR A 23 8.76 38.59 1.92
CA THR A 23 8.68 37.29 1.25
C THR A 23 9.98 36.48 1.44
N VAL A 24 11.15 37.12 1.33
CA VAL A 24 12.44 36.44 1.59
C VAL A 24 12.56 35.99 3.05
N ALA A 25 12.14 36.83 3.99
CA ALA A 25 12.12 36.48 5.41
C ALA A 25 11.17 35.31 5.69
N HIS A 26 10.02 35.27 5.00
CA HIS A 26 9.06 34.18 5.09
C HIS A 26 9.65 32.87 4.53
N ASN A 27 10.28 32.90 3.35
CA ASN A 27 11.00 31.75 2.78
C ASN A 27 12.06 31.22 3.75
N LEU A 28 12.88 32.12 4.31
CA LEU A 28 13.96 31.73 5.21
C LEU A 28 13.44 31.11 6.53
N SER A 29 12.30 31.61 7.02
CA SER A 29 11.68 31.05 8.24
C SER A 29 11.10 29.66 8.02
N ASN A 30 10.74 29.31 6.78
CA ASN A 30 10.10 28.06 6.42
C ASN A 30 11.01 27.10 5.65
N VAL A 31 12.34 27.32 5.66
CA VAL A 31 13.29 26.48 4.90
C VAL A 31 13.25 25.00 5.28
N GLU A 32 12.95 24.68 6.55
CA GLU A 32 12.83 23.31 7.08
C GLU A 32 11.36 22.82 7.16
N THR A 33 10.39 23.65 6.76
CA THR A 33 8.98 23.27 6.82
C THR A 33 8.64 22.30 5.70
N THR A 34 8.23 21.08 6.04
CA THR A 34 7.85 20.04 5.08
C THR A 34 6.70 20.53 4.20
N GLY A 35 6.85 20.37 2.88
CA GLY A 35 5.82 20.75 1.91
C GLY A 35 5.81 22.25 1.55
N TYR A 36 6.61 23.08 2.23
CA TYR A 36 6.71 24.51 1.90
C TYR A 36 7.32 24.73 0.51
N THR A 37 6.72 25.63 -0.24
CA THR A 37 7.16 26.01 -1.58
C THR A 37 7.74 27.41 -1.56
N ARG A 38 8.93 27.58 -2.16
CA ARG A 38 9.55 28.89 -2.33
C ARG A 38 8.59 29.89 -2.97
N GLN A 39 8.45 31.05 -2.35
CA GLN A 39 7.63 32.15 -2.85
C GLN A 39 8.51 33.23 -3.49
N GLN A 40 8.08 33.76 -4.61
CA GLN A 40 8.77 34.81 -5.33
C GLN A 40 7.86 36.00 -5.61
N VAL A 41 8.35 37.20 -5.32
CA VAL A 41 7.65 38.44 -5.63
C VAL A 41 7.72 38.74 -7.13
N SER A 42 6.56 38.92 -7.75
CA SER A 42 6.45 39.42 -9.11
C SER A 42 6.28 40.95 -9.09
N GLN A 43 7.13 41.63 -9.84
CA GLN A 43 7.12 43.10 -9.96
C GLN A 43 6.77 43.49 -11.41
N SER A 44 6.00 44.53 -11.56
CA SER A 44 5.62 45.08 -12.87
C SER A 44 5.84 46.58 -12.93
N ASP A 45 6.05 47.12 -14.12
CA ASP A 45 6.13 48.53 -14.35
C ASP A 45 4.79 49.21 -14.04
N SER A 46 4.86 50.33 -13.34
CA SER A 46 3.66 51.18 -13.12
C SER A 46 3.29 51.90 -14.41
N ILE A 47 2.03 52.39 -14.43
CA ILE A 47 1.46 53.11 -15.59
C ILE A 47 2.35 54.28 -15.97
N TYR A 48 2.56 54.47 -17.30
CA TYR A 48 3.26 55.61 -17.85
C TYR A 48 2.32 56.83 -17.90
N ASN A 49 2.79 58.01 -17.43
CA ASN A 49 2.08 59.26 -17.61
C ASN A 49 2.55 59.98 -18.89
N THR A 50 1.60 60.32 -19.75
CA THR A 50 1.90 61.08 -20.96
C THR A 50 2.01 62.55 -20.64
N ILE A 51 3.18 63.16 -20.80
CA ILE A 51 3.46 64.56 -20.42
C ILE A 51 3.14 65.53 -21.58
N SER A 52 3.31 65.10 -22.83
CA SER A 52 3.13 65.98 -23.98
C SER A 52 2.63 65.22 -25.20
N TYR A 53 1.72 65.83 -25.95
CA TYR A 53 1.32 65.42 -27.28
C TYR A 53 1.92 66.39 -28.28
N GLN A 54 2.83 65.99 -29.17
CA GLN A 54 3.29 66.83 -30.26
C GLN A 54 2.31 66.76 -31.44
N TYR A 55 2.10 67.92 -32.10
CA TYR A 55 1.22 68.01 -33.26
C TYR A 55 1.62 66.97 -34.31
N ALA A 56 0.72 66.08 -34.61
CA ALA A 56 0.69 65.04 -35.64
C ALA A 56 0.56 63.61 -35.14
N GLY A 57 0.22 63.35 -33.88
CA GLY A 57 -0.23 62.05 -33.39
C GLY A 57 0.81 60.93 -33.27
N VAL A 58 2.09 61.20 -33.57
CA VAL A 58 3.14 60.16 -33.73
C VAL A 58 4.16 60.15 -32.57
N SER A 59 4.32 61.22 -31.81
CA SER A 59 5.31 61.29 -30.73
C SER A 59 4.62 61.63 -29.39
N ARG A 60 4.69 60.73 -28.45
CA ARG A 60 4.22 60.89 -27.05
C ARG A 60 5.39 60.87 -26.10
N GLN A 61 5.59 61.92 -25.33
CA GLN A 61 6.56 61.91 -24.23
C GLN A 61 5.92 61.27 -23.00
N GLN A 62 6.47 60.16 -22.56
CA GLN A 62 5.96 59.39 -21.41
C GLN A 62 7.00 59.36 -20.29
N VAL A 63 6.52 59.40 -19.05
CA VAL A 63 7.31 59.25 -17.84
C VAL A 63 6.79 58.05 -17.08
N GLY A 64 7.68 57.12 -16.72
CA GLY A 64 7.36 55.98 -15.85
C GLY A 64 7.00 56.45 -14.43
N LEU A 65 6.00 55.86 -13.84
CA LEU A 65 5.55 56.16 -12.48
C LEU A 65 6.09 55.20 -11.44
N GLY A 66 7.16 54.45 -11.75
CA GLY A 66 7.82 53.55 -10.85
C GLY A 66 7.42 52.08 -11.06
N VAL A 67 7.48 51.31 -10.00
CA VAL A 67 7.22 49.88 -9.97
C VAL A 67 6.08 49.56 -9.03
N TYR A 68 5.28 48.57 -9.33
CA TYR A 68 4.31 48.08 -8.37
C TYR A 68 4.49 46.59 -8.09
N PHE A 69 4.14 46.17 -6.90
CA PHE A 69 4.03 44.77 -6.51
C PHE A 69 2.81 44.17 -7.22
N SER A 70 3.03 43.15 -8.02
CA SER A 70 1.96 42.44 -8.73
C SER A 70 1.34 41.36 -7.87
N GLU A 71 2.12 40.38 -7.52
CA GLU A 71 1.70 39.24 -6.69
C GLU A 71 2.91 38.49 -6.11
N THR A 72 2.69 37.68 -5.09
CA THR A 72 3.66 36.68 -4.63
C THR A 72 3.25 35.33 -5.20
N LYS A 73 4.12 34.73 -6.00
CA LYS A 73 3.89 33.43 -6.67
C LYS A 73 4.68 32.32 -5.99
N ARG A 74 4.09 31.13 -5.93
CA ARG A 74 4.82 29.90 -5.64
C ARG A 74 5.64 29.48 -6.85
N VAL A 75 6.86 28.99 -6.61
CA VAL A 75 7.72 28.42 -7.66
C VAL A 75 7.42 26.94 -7.76
N ARG A 76 6.54 26.53 -8.65
CA ARG A 76 6.14 25.11 -8.85
C ARG A 76 6.12 24.73 -10.33
N ASP A 77 6.34 23.44 -10.55
CA ASP A 77 6.20 22.79 -11.85
C ASP A 77 5.19 21.63 -11.75
N VAL A 78 4.07 21.79 -12.44
CA VAL A 78 2.96 20.81 -12.43
C VAL A 78 3.39 19.45 -12.99
N PHE A 79 4.34 19.44 -13.93
CA PHE A 79 4.85 18.19 -14.52
C PHE A 79 5.67 17.41 -13.48
N LEU A 80 6.57 18.09 -12.76
CA LEU A 80 7.36 17.45 -11.69
C LEU A 80 6.48 16.95 -10.54
N ASP A 81 5.44 17.71 -10.17
CA ASP A 81 4.48 17.28 -9.16
C ASP A 81 3.74 16.00 -9.58
N LYS A 82 3.26 15.95 -10.82
CA LYS A 82 2.59 14.76 -11.35
C LYS A 82 3.53 13.56 -11.42
N THR A 83 4.75 13.76 -11.90
CA THR A 83 5.75 12.70 -11.96
C THR A 83 6.08 12.17 -10.58
N TYR A 84 6.34 13.05 -9.62
CA TYR A 84 6.61 12.62 -8.24
C TYR A 84 5.44 11.82 -7.65
N ARG A 85 4.21 12.31 -7.76
CA ARG A 85 3.00 11.65 -7.25
C ARG A 85 2.82 10.26 -7.85
N GLN A 86 3.04 10.13 -9.16
CA GLN A 86 2.93 8.86 -9.85
C GLN A 86 4.00 7.86 -9.40
N GLU A 87 5.27 8.28 -9.36
CA GLU A 87 6.38 7.40 -8.97
C GLU A 87 6.34 7.06 -7.48
N ASN A 88 5.90 7.99 -6.62
CA ASN A 88 5.70 7.72 -5.20
C ASN A 88 4.58 6.71 -4.95
N GLY A 89 3.45 6.82 -5.65
CA GLY A 89 2.36 5.85 -5.58
C GLY A 89 2.78 4.45 -6.07
N ARG A 90 3.61 4.39 -7.12
CA ARG A 90 4.18 3.13 -7.61
C ARG A 90 5.16 2.52 -6.59
N SER A 91 6.03 3.35 -6.02
CA SER A 91 6.93 2.93 -4.95
C SER A 91 6.18 2.32 -3.78
N SER A 92 5.10 2.98 -3.32
CA SER A 92 4.28 2.48 -2.22
C SER A 92 3.58 1.16 -2.54
N PHE A 93 3.14 0.95 -3.79
CA PHE A 93 2.56 -0.33 -4.22
C PHE A 93 3.55 -1.48 -4.07
N TYR A 94 4.75 -1.33 -4.65
CA TYR A 94 5.77 -2.39 -4.60
C TYR A 94 6.38 -2.59 -3.21
N GLU A 95 6.41 -1.55 -2.39
CA GLU A 95 6.81 -1.64 -0.98
C GLU A 95 5.87 -2.54 -0.18
N MET A 96 4.55 -2.40 -0.37
CA MET A 96 3.57 -3.29 0.27
C MET A 96 3.71 -4.74 -0.17
N GLN A 97 3.96 -4.98 -1.46
CA GLN A 97 4.17 -6.33 -1.99
C GLN A 97 5.46 -6.97 -1.44
N ALA A 98 6.56 -6.23 -1.47
CA ALA A 98 7.84 -6.72 -0.95
C ALA A 98 7.78 -6.99 0.56
N GLY A 99 7.13 -6.11 1.32
CA GLY A 99 6.94 -6.28 2.76
C GLY A 99 6.09 -7.50 3.12
N ALA A 100 5.06 -7.81 2.32
CA ALA A 100 4.25 -9.00 2.54
C ALA A 100 5.06 -10.30 2.34
N ILE A 101 5.96 -10.35 1.35
CA ILE A 101 6.83 -11.51 1.14
C ILE A 101 7.84 -11.64 2.28
N GLU A 102 8.46 -10.53 2.69
CA GLU A 102 9.45 -10.51 3.79
C GLU A 102 8.85 -11.06 5.09
N GLU A 103 7.59 -10.67 5.41
CA GLU A 103 6.89 -11.19 6.58
C GLU A 103 6.56 -12.68 6.47
N ILE A 104 6.18 -13.16 5.28
CA ILE A 104 5.97 -14.62 5.07
C ILE A 104 7.29 -15.38 5.23
N GLU A 105 8.40 -14.87 4.68
CA GLU A 105 9.74 -15.45 4.86
C GLU A 105 10.11 -15.54 6.35
N ASP A 106 9.84 -14.49 7.12
CA ASP A 106 10.08 -14.44 8.56
C ASP A 106 9.20 -15.45 9.33
N ILE A 107 7.90 -15.54 9.01
CA ILE A 107 6.99 -16.52 9.60
C ILE A 107 7.49 -17.96 9.39
N ILE A 108 8.04 -18.28 8.22
CA ILE A 108 8.54 -19.61 7.93
C ILE A 108 9.90 -19.86 8.61
N GLY A 109 10.78 -18.86 8.62
CA GLY A 109 12.16 -18.98 9.09
C GLY A 109 12.37 -18.73 10.58
N GLU A 110 11.62 -17.82 11.21
CA GLU A 110 11.90 -17.33 12.57
C GLU A 110 11.05 -17.96 13.68
N MET A 111 10.14 -18.87 13.37
CA MET A 111 9.34 -19.45 14.44
C MET A 111 10.25 -20.21 15.43
N GLN A 112 10.24 -19.79 16.68
CA GLN A 112 11.00 -20.44 17.75
C GLN A 112 10.66 -21.92 17.88
N GLY A 113 11.65 -22.78 17.68
CA GLY A 113 11.52 -24.23 17.80
C GLY A 113 12.01 -24.97 16.57
N GLU A 114 11.40 -26.10 16.26
CA GLU A 114 11.72 -26.92 15.09
C GLU A 114 11.10 -26.28 13.83
N GLU A 115 11.90 -25.99 12.82
CA GLU A 115 11.42 -25.46 11.54
C GLU A 115 10.42 -26.43 10.89
N PHE A 116 9.49 -25.92 10.07
CA PHE A 116 8.49 -26.76 9.41
C PHE A 116 9.15 -27.84 8.53
N GLU A 117 10.18 -27.47 7.78
CA GLU A 117 10.96 -28.44 6.99
C GLU A 117 11.50 -29.58 7.85
N GLN A 118 12.07 -29.26 9.00
CA GLN A 118 12.61 -30.26 9.91
C GLN A 118 11.52 -31.17 10.49
N ALA A 119 10.34 -30.62 10.78
CA ALA A 119 9.20 -31.41 11.25
C ALA A 119 8.72 -32.39 10.17
N LEU A 120 8.68 -31.99 8.89
CA LEU A 120 8.34 -32.84 7.76
C LEU A 120 9.40 -33.94 7.55
N VAL A 121 10.69 -33.58 7.57
CA VAL A 121 11.80 -34.53 7.43
C VAL A 121 11.80 -35.53 8.59
N ASN A 122 11.63 -35.07 9.83
CA ASN A 122 11.56 -35.93 11.00
C ASN A 122 10.37 -36.91 10.94
N LEU A 123 9.23 -36.46 10.41
CA LEU A 123 8.10 -37.37 10.18
C LEU A 123 8.47 -38.47 9.16
N TRP A 124 9.09 -38.09 8.05
CA TRP A 124 9.56 -39.08 7.06
C TRP A 124 10.58 -40.06 7.63
N GLU A 125 11.59 -39.60 8.37
CA GLU A 125 12.57 -40.47 9.02
C GLU A 125 11.90 -41.53 9.93
N THR A 126 10.87 -41.11 10.71
CA THR A 126 10.15 -42.06 11.56
C THR A 126 9.31 -43.07 10.77
N VAL A 127 8.78 -42.67 9.61
CA VAL A 127 8.12 -43.63 8.68
C VAL A 127 9.10 -44.66 8.14
N GLN A 128 10.33 -44.26 7.80
CA GLN A 128 11.38 -45.18 7.35
C GLN A 128 11.81 -46.15 8.48
N GLU A 129 11.94 -45.66 9.72
CA GLU A 129 12.25 -46.55 10.86
C GLU A 129 11.09 -47.52 11.16
N LEU A 130 9.85 -47.05 11.03
CA LEU A 130 8.65 -47.87 11.15
C LEU A 130 8.60 -48.97 10.07
N ALA A 131 9.01 -48.68 8.83
CA ALA A 131 9.08 -49.65 7.76
C ALA A 131 10.13 -50.74 8.01
N LYS A 132 11.21 -50.46 8.77
CA LYS A 132 12.22 -51.46 9.15
C LYS A 132 11.71 -52.45 10.20
N ASP A 133 10.99 -51.96 11.21
CA ASP A 133 10.38 -52.78 12.27
C ASP A 133 9.00 -52.23 12.64
N PRO A 134 7.93 -52.66 11.94
CA PRO A 134 6.57 -52.21 12.15
C PRO A 134 6.02 -52.53 13.54
N THR A 135 6.48 -53.63 14.17
CA THR A 135 5.96 -54.11 15.46
C THR A 135 6.62 -53.45 16.67
N SER A 136 7.67 -52.67 16.46
CA SER A 136 8.36 -51.95 17.54
C SER A 136 7.48 -50.85 18.12
N SER A 137 7.14 -51.00 19.38
CA SER A 137 6.36 -49.98 20.14
C SER A 137 7.10 -48.64 20.24
N VAL A 138 8.45 -48.68 20.15
CA VAL A 138 9.28 -47.46 20.12
C VAL A 138 9.08 -46.71 18.80
N ASN A 139 9.13 -47.43 17.66
CA ASN A 139 8.94 -46.82 16.34
C ASN A 139 7.51 -46.28 16.17
N GLN A 140 6.50 -47.05 16.62
CA GLN A 140 5.10 -46.58 16.61
C GLN A 140 4.92 -45.31 17.44
N SER A 141 5.50 -45.27 18.65
CA SER A 141 5.46 -44.08 19.51
C SER A 141 6.21 -42.90 18.89
N ALA A 142 7.34 -43.13 18.25
CA ALA A 142 8.11 -42.09 17.56
C ALA A 142 7.30 -41.49 16.39
N PHE A 143 6.68 -42.35 15.56
CA PHE A 143 5.85 -41.92 14.45
C PHE A 143 4.68 -41.06 14.90
N VAL A 144 3.88 -41.48 15.90
CA VAL A 144 2.74 -40.70 16.42
C VAL A 144 3.21 -39.36 16.98
N ARG A 145 4.34 -39.32 17.70
CA ARG A 145 4.87 -38.06 18.23
C ARG A 145 5.31 -37.10 17.14
N ARG A 146 6.00 -37.61 16.10
CA ARG A 146 6.43 -36.77 14.98
C ARG A 146 5.24 -36.31 14.11
N ALA A 147 4.22 -37.16 13.95
CA ALA A 147 2.97 -36.76 13.32
C ALA A 147 2.26 -35.64 14.10
N ALA A 148 2.24 -35.74 15.45
CA ALA A 148 1.71 -34.68 16.29
C ALA A 148 2.50 -33.36 16.16
N GLN A 149 3.85 -33.43 16.18
CA GLN A 149 4.71 -32.26 16.02
C GLN A 149 4.54 -31.61 14.63
N PHE A 150 4.42 -32.43 13.58
CA PHE A 150 4.16 -31.93 12.23
C PHE A 150 2.86 -31.10 12.16
N ILE A 151 1.76 -31.63 12.72
CA ILE A 151 0.48 -30.90 12.72
C ILE A 151 0.52 -29.67 13.63
N GLU A 152 1.12 -29.77 14.82
CA GLU A 152 1.28 -28.62 15.70
C GLU A 152 2.06 -27.48 15.00
N ARG A 153 3.10 -27.84 14.27
CA ARG A 153 3.88 -26.87 13.50
C ARG A 153 3.13 -26.30 12.31
N SER A 154 2.41 -27.14 11.56
CA SER A 154 1.55 -26.71 10.46
C SER A 154 0.49 -25.70 10.93
N ASN A 155 -0.17 -26.02 12.04
CA ASN A 155 -1.19 -25.13 12.62
C ASN A 155 -0.58 -23.81 13.12
N ALA A 156 0.63 -23.83 13.67
CA ALA A 156 1.33 -22.62 14.10
C ALA A 156 1.68 -21.69 12.92
N VAL A 157 2.18 -22.26 11.82
CA VAL A 157 2.43 -21.49 10.58
C VAL A 157 1.13 -20.91 10.03
N TYR A 158 0.08 -21.74 9.92
CA TYR A 158 -1.22 -21.28 9.44
C TYR A 158 -1.81 -20.15 10.31
N ALA A 159 -1.71 -20.27 11.63
CA ALA A 159 -2.19 -19.23 12.55
C ALA A 159 -1.43 -17.92 12.34
N ALA A 160 -0.09 -17.96 12.27
CA ALA A 160 0.72 -16.75 12.06
C ALA A 160 0.42 -16.07 10.70
N LEU A 161 0.26 -16.86 9.62
CA LEU A 161 -0.15 -16.32 8.32
C LEU A 161 -1.54 -15.69 8.38
N SER A 162 -2.48 -16.30 9.12
CA SER A 162 -3.83 -15.79 9.29
C SER A 162 -3.84 -14.49 10.10
N ASP A 163 -3.08 -14.42 11.18
CA ASP A 163 -2.94 -13.21 12.01
C ASP A 163 -2.35 -12.05 11.20
N TYR A 164 -1.31 -12.31 10.39
CA TYR A 164 -0.74 -11.29 9.52
C TYR A 164 -1.74 -10.80 8.45
N GLN A 165 -2.54 -11.71 7.89
CA GLN A 165 -3.59 -11.34 6.93
C GLN A 165 -4.68 -10.48 7.57
N ASP A 166 -5.01 -10.73 8.84
CA ASP A 166 -5.93 -9.91 9.63
C ASP A 166 -5.33 -8.52 9.93
N ASP A 167 -4.02 -8.42 10.18
CA ASP A 167 -3.31 -7.15 10.34
C ASP A 167 -3.31 -6.33 9.03
N MET A 168 -3.11 -6.99 7.89
CA MET A 168 -3.27 -6.32 6.59
C MET A 168 -4.70 -5.83 6.37
N ASN A 169 -5.71 -6.59 6.81
CA ASN A 169 -7.11 -6.19 6.75
C ASN A 169 -7.39 -4.93 7.60
N LEU A 170 -6.81 -4.84 8.78
CA LEU A 170 -6.88 -3.64 9.61
C LEU A 170 -6.15 -2.44 8.94
N THR A 171 -5.03 -2.70 8.28
CA THR A 171 -4.28 -1.70 7.53
C THR A 171 -5.11 -1.13 6.38
N VAL A 172 -5.86 -1.96 5.65
CA VAL A 172 -6.83 -1.51 4.62
C VAL A 172 -7.84 -0.52 5.21
N LYS A 173 -8.43 -0.85 6.37
CA LYS A 173 -9.37 0.04 7.05
C LYS A 173 -8.73 1.38 7.39
N ASN A 174 -7.55 1.36 8.02
CA ASN A 174 -6.86 2.57 8.42
C ASN A 174 -6.46 3.45 7.21
N GLN A 175 -6.08 2.85 6.10
CA GLN A 175 -5.75 3.57 4.86
C GLN A 175 -7.00 4.21 4.24
N VAL A 176 -8.15 3.52 4.22
CA VAL A 176 -9.41 4.09 3.74
C VAL A 176 -9.87 5.26 4.61
N ASP A 177 -9.78 5.14 5.93
CA ASP A 177 -10.11 6.22 6.86
C ASP A 177 -9.23 7.46 6.62
N LYS A 178 -7.91 7.29 6.40
CA LYS A 178 -6.98 8.38 6.03
C LYS A 178 -7.30 9.00 4.67
N ILE A 179 -7.62 8.20 3.66
CA ILE A 179 -8.02 8.72 2.34
C ILE A 179 -9.23 9.64 2.49
N ASN A 180 -10.26 9.21 3.21
CA ASN A 180 -11.45 10.02 3.45
C ASN A 180 -11.12 11.31 4.23
N GLU A 181 -10.28 11.21 5.27
CA GLU A 181 -9.80 12.38 6.02
C GLU A 181 -9.10 13.39 5.09
N TYR A 182 -8.19 12.95 4.24
CA TYR A 182 -7.48 13.81 3.30
C TYR A 182 -8.42 14.43 2.26
N GLY A 183 -9.44 13.69 1.82
CA GLY A 183 -10.49 14.25 0.97
C GLY A 183 -11.21 15.43 1.62
N HIS A 184 -11.59 15.31 2.89
CA HIS A 184 -12.21 16.39 3.66
C HIS A 184 -11.26 17.57 3.89
N LYS A 185 -9.97 17.32 4.16
CA LYS A 185 -8.94 18.36 4.30
C LYS A 185 -8.75 19.15 3.00
N ILE A 186 -8.67 18.46 1.87
CA ILE A 186 -8.55 19.11 0.55
C ILE A 186 -9.77 19.98 0.27
N LYS A 187 -10.99 19.49 0.57
CA LYS A 187 -12.22 20.26 0.42
C LYS A 187 -12.21 21.51 1.31
N GLU A 188 -11.85 21.40 2.58
CA GLU A 188 -11.76 22.52 3.52
C GLU A 188 -10.75 23.57 3.05
N LEU A 189 -9.59 23.14 2.55
CA LEU A 189 -8.56 24.02 2.01
C LEU A 189 -9.02 24.70 0.71
N ASN A 190 -9.73 24.00 -0.16
CA ASN A 190 -10.34 24.59 -1.35
C ASN A 190 -11.26 25.76 -0.97
N ASP A 191 -12.15 25.57 -0.01
CA ASP A 191 -13.08 26.62 0.44
C ASP A 191 -12.34 27.84 0.99
N LYS A 192 -11.29 27.64 1.80
CA LYS A 192 -10.45 28.72 2.34
C LYS A 192 -9.68 29.47 1.26
N ILE A 193 -9.08 28.72 0.31
CA ILE A 193 -8.31 29.29 -0.80
C ILE A 193 -9.21 30.19 -1.65
N VAL A 194 -10.37 29.68 -2.04
CA VAL A 194 -11.34 30.47 -2.84
C VAL A 194 -11.81 31.71 -2.10
N ALA A 195 -12.09 31.61 -0.80
CA ALA A 195 -12.50 32.75 -0.01
C ALA A 195 -11.43 33.87 0.04
N ILE A 196 -10.14 33.51 0.10
CA ILE A 196 -9.02 34.47 0.11
C ILE A 196 -8.78 35.04 -1.30
N GLU A 197 -8.81 34.19 -2.33
CA GLU A 197 -8.47 34.58 -3.69
C GLU A 197 -9.64 35.23 -4.47
N ALA A 198 -10.86 35.17 -3.96
CA ALA A 198 -12.08 35.70 -4.62
C ALA A 198 -11.98 37.17 -5.05
N ALA A 199 -11.26 37.99 -4.29
CA ALA A 199 -11.03 39.38 -4.61
C ALA A 199 -9.88 39.62 -5.62
N GLY A 200 -9.11 38.62 -5.97
CA GLY A 200 -7.97 38.72 -6.88
C GLY A 200 -6.80 39.56 -6.38
N VAL A 201 -6.76 39.89 -5.08
CA VAL A 201 -5.76 40.77 -4.46
C VAL A 201 -4.66 39.98 -3.77
N GLU A 202 -5.00 38.87 -3.15
CA GLU A 202 -4.09 38.02 -2.36
C GLU A 202 -4.07 36.60 -2.89
N LYS A 203 -2.95 35.91 -2.67
CA LYS A 203 -2.76 34.49 -3.01
C LYS A 203 -2.60 33.68 -1.74
N ALA A 204 -3.37 32.62 -1.59
CA ALA A 204 -3.37 31.73 -0.44
C ALA A 204 -2.25 30.67 -0.55
N ASN A 205 -0.99 31.11 -0.72
CA ASN A 205 0.13 30.24 -1.05
C ASN A 205 0.35 29.13 -0.02
N ASP A 206 0.32 29.44 1.28
CA ASP A 206 0.58 28.48 2.35
C ASP A 206 -0.54 27.42 2.43
N LEU A 207 -1.81 27.81 2.23
CA LEU A 207 -2.92 26.86 2.16
C LEU A 207 -2.86 25.97 0.93
N LYS A 208 -2.33 26.50 -0.19
CA LYS A 208 -2.06 25.70 -1.40
C LYS A 208 -0.93 24.70 -1.17
N ASP A 209 0.09 25.04 -0.39
CA ASP A 209 1.17 24.14 -0.02
C ASP A 209 0.66 22.99 0.87
N GLU A 210 -0.18 23.33 1.87
CA GLU A 210 -0.84 22.32 2.71
C GLU A 210 -1.76 21.39 1.89
N ARG A 211 -2.53 21.95 0.94
CA ARG A 211 -3.36 21.14 0.02
C ARG A 211 -2.53 20.20 -0.85
N ASP A 212 -1.42 20.70 -1.37
CA ASP A 212 -0.50 19.90 -2.19
C ASP A 212 0.16 18.77 -1.38
N PHE A 213 0.45 18.98 -0.09
CA PHE A 213 0.90 17.94 0.82
C PHE A 213 -0.13 16.80 0.93
N TYR A 214 -1.42 17.12 1.14
CA TYR A 214 -2.46 16.08 1.17
C TYR A 214 -2.64 15.37 -0.19
N LEU A 215 -2.40 16.05 -1.31
CA LEU A 215 -2.40 15.42 -2.61
C LEU A 215 -1.21 14.46 -2.79
N ASP A 216 -0.04 14.79 -2.26
CA ASP A 216 1.14 13.92 -2.27
C ASP A 216 0.89 12.66 -1.43
N GLU A 217 0.28 12.81 -0.23
CA GLU A 217 -0.11 11.69 0.63
C GLU A 217 -1.17 10.78 0.00
N LEU A 218 -2.21 11.36 -0.62
CA LEU A 218 -3.22 10.58 -1.35
C LEU A 218 -2.61 9.78 -2.51
N ALA A 219 -1.64 10.37 -3.22
CA ALA A 219 -0.98 9.74 -4.36
C ALA A 219 -0.13 8.53 -3.94
N SER A 220 0.36 8.48 -2.69
CA SER A 220 1.03 7.29 -2.15
C SER A 220 0.06 6.14 -1.89
N MET A 221 -1.21 6.44 -1.58
CA MET A 221 -2.21 5.43 -1.21
C MET A 221 -3.01 4.89 -2.39
N ALA A 222 -3.28 5.72 -3.41
CA ALA A 222 -4.09 5.37 -4.57
C ALA A 222 -3.69 6.17 -5.81
N ASN A 223 -4.07 5.67 -6.98
CA ASN A 223 -3.87 6.39 -8.25
C ASN A 223 -4.82 7.58 -8.34
N ILE A 224 -4.26 8.79 -8.27
CA ILE A 224 -5.04 10.03 -8.32
C ILE A 224 -4.79 10.80 -9.61
N SER A 225 -5.83 11.49 -10.06
CA SER A 225 -5.71 12.56 -11.04
C SER A 225 -6.41 13.80 -10.51
N TYR A 226 -5.86 14.98 -10.75
CA TYR A 226 -6.39 16.22 -10.22
C TYR A 226 -6.30 17.35 -11.24
N SER A 227 -7.20 18.32 -11.09
CA SER A 227 -7.23 19.54 -11.88
C SER A 227 -7.69 20.72 -11.05
N GLU A 228 -7.03 21.87 -11.19
CA GLU A 228 -7.43 23.13 -10.58
C GLU A 228 -8.23 23.95 -11.59
N ASP A 229 -9.38 24.47 -11.15
CA ASP A 229 -10.21 25.35 -11.98
C ASP A 229 -9.76 26.82 -11.90
N SER A 230 -10.44 27.69 -12.64
CA SER A 230 -10.14 29.12 -12.66
C SER A 230 -10.41 29.86 -11.34
N TRP A 231 -11.15 29.25 -10.42
CA TRP A 231 -11.48 29.79 -9.11
C TRP A 231 -10.53 29.31 -8.01
N GLY A 232 -9.63 28.36 -8.34
CA GLY A 232 -8.69 27.78 -7.38
C GLY A 232 -9.18 26.50 -6.69
N TYR A 233 -10.35 25.97 -7.07
CA TYR A 233 -10.79 24.65 -6.63
C TYR A 233 -9.98 23.53 -7.30
N VAL A 234 -9.46 22.62 -6.49
CA VAL A 234 -8.88 21.38 -6.98
C VAL A 234 -9.92 20.27 -6.89
N SER A 235 -10.25 19.70 -8.06
CA SER A 235 -11.02 18.46 -8.16
C SER A 235 -10.05 17.28 -8.22
N VAL A 236 -10.34 16.23 -7.45
CA VAL A 236 -9.54 15.01 -7.36
C VAL A 236 -10.38 13.82 -7.79
N LYS A 237 -9.84 13.01 -8.68
CA LYS A 237 -10.37 11.68 -8.99
C LYS A 237 -9.43 10.64 -8.41
N LEU A 238 -9.97 9.58 -7.86
CA LEU A 238 -9.26 8.43 -7.35
C LEU A 238 -9.71 7.20 -8.15
N GLU A 239 -8.76 6.46 -8.71
CA GLU A 239 -9.00 5.33 -9.64
C GLU A 239 -9.98 5.70 -10.79
N GLY A 240 -9.91 6.97 -11.24
CA GLY A 240 -10.76 7.49 -12.32
C GLY A 240 -12.15 7.97 -11.90
N VAL A 241 -12.58 7.72 -10.66
CA VAL A 241 -13.87 8.15 -10.10
C VAL A 241 -13.72 9.48 -9.37
N ASP A 242 -14.72 10.37 -9.46
CA ASP A 242 -14.72 11.64 -8.74
C ASP A 242 -14.69 11.38 -7.22
N PHE A 243 -13.65 11.88 -6.55
CA PHE A 243 -13.47 11.76 -5.10
C PHE A 243 -13.74 13.09 -4.39
N VAL A 244 -13.03 14.15 -4.78
CA VAL A 244 -13.31 15.52 -4.33
C VAL A 244 -13.74 16.33 -5.54
N LYS A 245 -14.96 16.85 -5.52
CA LYS A 245 -15.49 17.64 -6.62
C LYS A 245 -16.36 18.79 -6.13
N ASN A 246 -15.98 20.02 -6.47
CA ASN A 246 -16.58 21.22 -5.96
C ASN A 246 -16.56 21.24 -4.41
N ASP A 247 -17.74 21.28 -3.80
CA ASP A 247 -17.97 21.30 -2.35
C ASP A 247 -18.30 19.92 -1.75
N LEU A 248 -18.17 18.84 -2.54
CA LEU A 248 -18.53 17.49 -2.15
C LEU A 248 -17.31 16.58 -2.06
N VAL A 249 -17.29 15.74 -1.05
CA VAL A 249 -16.39 14.59 -0.92
C VAL A 249 -17.21 13.32 -1.05
N TYR A 250 -16.85 12.48 -1.98
CA TYR A 250 -17.47 11.18 -2.18
C TYR A 250 -16.67 10.12 -1.43
N GLU A 251 -17.10 9.83 -0.21
CA GLU A 251 -16.39 8.93 0.68
C GLU A 251 -16.36 7.49 0.15
N ILE A 252 -15.22 6.85 0.36
CA ILE A 252 -15.04 5.41 0.20
C ILE A 252 -15.59 4.73 1.45
N ALA A 253 -16.48 3.77 1.27
CA ALA A 253 -16.97 2.93 2.34
C ALA A 253 -16.29 1.56 2.32
N LEU A 254 -16.40 0.83 3.41
CA LEU A 254 -15.90 -0.53 3.56
C LEU A 254 -17.08 -1.48 3.76
N GLU A 255 -17.07 -2.57 3.05
CA GLU A 255 -17.94 -3.72 3.33
C GLU A 255 -17.08 -4.86 3.83
N ALA A 256 -17.49 -5.47 4.93
CA ALA A 256 -16.86 -6.69 5.42
C ALA A 256 -17.55 -7.90 4.77
N ASN A 257 -16.76 -8.79 4.21
CA ASN A 257 -17.27 -10.06 3.73
C ASN A 257 -17.79 -10.89 4.92
N ASP A 258 -19.00 -11.41 4.84
CA ASP A 258 -19.66 -12.15 5.94
C ASP A 258 -18.93 -13.46 6.29
N GLU A 259 -18.21 -14.07 5.35
CA GLU A 259 -17.51 -15.34 5.56
C GLU A 259 -16.07 -15.13 6.07
N THR A 260 -15.35 -14.14 5.55
CA THR A 260 -13.92 -13.92 5.83
C THR A 260 -13.66 -12.77 6.78
N GLY A 261 -14.60 -11.84 6.94
CA GLY A 261 -14.43 -10.59 7.68
C GLY A 261 -13.54 -9.56 6.96
N PHE A 262 -13.09 -9.84 5.73
CA PHE A 262 -12.18 -8.96 5.00
C PHE A 262 -12.91 -7.77 4.40
N TYR A 263 -12.30 -6.59 4.56
CA TYR A 263 -12.84 -5.34 4.07
C TYR A 263 -12.60 -5.17 2.56
N THR A 264 -13.66 -4.83 1.83
CA THR A 264 -13.61 -4.40 0.43
C THR A 264 -13.98 -2.94 0.34
N PRO A 265 -13.07 -2.05 -0.12
CA PRO A 265 -13.36 -0.65 -0.35
C PRO A 265 -14.29 -0.47 -1.55
N TYR A 266 -15.36 0.31 -1.36
CA TYR A 266 -16.31 0.57 -2.44
C TYR A 266 -16.80 2.03 -2.46
N TRP A 267 -17.24 2.47 -3.64
CA TRP A 267 -17.84 3.79 -3.83
C TRP A 267 -19.31 3.76 -3.45
N LYS A 268 -19.65 4.36 -2.31
CA LYS A 268 -21.04 4.45 -1.83
C LYS A 268 -21.99 5.11 -2.82
N GLN A 269 -21.49 6.02 -3.65
CA GLN A 269 -22.24 6.72 -4.68
C GLN A 269 -22.55 5.85 -5.92
N LEU A 270 -21.77 4.81 -6.17
CA LEU A 270 -21.96 3.88 -7.30
C LEU A 270 -22.70 2.62 -6.88
N ALA A 271 -22.69 2.29 -5.58
CA ALA A 271 -23.33 1.10 -5.06
C ALA A 271 -24.86 1.22 -5.10
N ASN A 272 -25.51 0.17 -5.58
CA ASN A 272 -26.95 0.00 -5.46
C ASN A 272 -27.30 -0.35 -4.00
N TYR A 273 -28.48 -0.01 -3.54
CA TYR A 273 -28.92 -0.40 -2.21
C TYR A 273 -30.35 -0.92 -2.19
N THR A 274 -30.63 -1.85 -1.30
CA THR A 274 -31.96 -2.28 -0.90
C THR A 274 -32.24 -1.81 0.53
N LEU A 275 -33.50 -1.74 0.90
CA LEU A 275 -33.87 -1.43 2.29
C LEU A 275 -34.15 -2.74 3.03
N ASP A 276 -33.57 -2.90 4.20
CA ASP A 276 -33.88 -3.99 5.11
C ASP A 276 -35.27 -3.82 5.76
N HIS A 277 -35.68 -4.79 6.57
CA HIS A 277 -36.96 -4.77 7.28
C HIS A 277 -37.11 -3.58 8.27
N ASN A 278 -36.00 -2.95 8.66
CA ASN A 278 -35.94 -1.81 9.58
C ASN A 278 -35.82 -0.47 8.83
N GLY A 279 -35.77 -0.51 7.47
CA GLY A 279 -35.60 0.68 6.62
C GLY A 279 -34.14 1.16 6.51
N ASN A 280 -33.16 0.36 6.94
CA ASN A 280 -31.75 0.69 6.75
C ASN A 280 -31.31 0.31 5.33
N LYS A 281 -30.32 1.05 4.80
CA LYS A 281 -29.76 0.76 3.47
C LYS A 281 -28.75 -0.39 3.58
N VAL A 282 -28.98 -1.45 2.83
CA VAL A 282 -28.02 -2.53 2.58
C VAL A 282 -27.44 -2.30 1.18
N TYR A 283 -26.16 -2.05 1.11
CA TYR A 283 -25.48 -1.75 -0.15
C TYR A 283 -25.05 -3.04 -0.84
N HIS A 284 -25.10 -3.02 -2.16
CA HIS A 284 -24.61 -4.08 -3.05
C HIS A 284 -23.41 -3.50 -3.78
N ILE A 285 -22.23 -4.03 -3.52
CA ILE A 285 -20.94 -3.47 -3.96
C ILE A 285 -20.53 -3.89 -5.36
N GLU A 286 -21.18 -4.89 -5.94
CA GLU A 286 -20.83 -5.42 -7.27
C GLU A 286 -20.80 -4.29 -8.33
N GLY A 287 -19.64 -4.07 -8.91
CA GLY A 287 -19.39 -2.97 -9.87
C GLY A 287 -19.21 -1.58 -9.23
N ALA A 288 -19.15 -1.50 -7.90
CA ALA A 288 -18.87 -0.28 -7.16
C ALA A 288 -17.53 -0.31 -6.40
N GLU A 289 -16.76 -1.37 -6.54
CA GLU A 289 -15.46 -1.54 -5.93
C GLU A 289 -14.53 -0.39 -6.36
N VAL A 290 -13.67 0.07 -5.44
CA VAL A 290 -12.70 1.13 -5.75
C VAL A 290 -11.60 0.62 -6.66
N PHE A 291 -11.17 -0.63 -6.45
CA PHE A 291 -10.07 -1.25 -7.17
C PHE A 291 -10.53 -2.49 -7.91
N ASP A 292 -10.19 -2.57 -9.18
CA ASP A 292 -10.32 -3.79 -9.96
C ASP A 292 -9.00 -4.59 -9.83
N LEU A 293 -9.04 -5.61 -8.99
CA LEU A 293 -7.88 -6.47 -8.69
C LEU A 293 -7.68 -7.58 -9.73
N THR A 294 -8.62 -7.76 -10.66
CA THR A 294 -8.51 -8.76 -11.74
C THR A 294 -7.67 -8.29 -12.91
N LYS A 295 -7.39 -6.98 -12.97
CA LYS A 295 -6.54 -6.42 -14.03
C LYS A 295 -5.07 -6.79 -13.82
N PRO A 296 -4.36 -7.15 -14.89
CA PRO A 296 -2.93 -7.43 -14.80
C PRO A 296 -2.16 -6.19 -14.29
N ILE A 297 -1.17 -6.46 -13.45
CA ILE A 297 -0.29 -5.41 -12.90
C ILE A 297 0.70 -5.02 -14.00
N GLN A 298 0.56 -3.80 -14.52
CA GLN A 298 1.40 -3.29 -15.61
C GLN A 298 1.65 -1.79 -15.43
N THR A 299 2.91 -1.41 -15.52
CA THR A 299 3.35 0.00 -15.43
C THR A 299 2.75 0.87 -16.53
N GLU A 300 2.60 0.32 -17.75
CA GLU A 300 2.02 1.03 -18.90
C GLU A 300 0.54 1.38 -18.70
N LEU A 301 -0.20 0.56 -17.95
CA LEU A 301 -1.60 0.76 -17.63
C LEU A 301 -1.81 1.54 -16.32
N ASN A 302 -0.74 1.86 -15.60
CA ASN A 302 -0.76 2.47 -14.25
C ASN A 302 -1.64 1.66 -13.26
N THR A 303 -1.62 0.32 -13.39
CA THR A 303 -2.34 -0.59 -12.48
C THR A 303 -1.51 -0.95 -11.26
N ASP A 304 -0.24 -0.54 -11.22
CA ASP A 304 0.77 -0.75 -10.19
C ASP A 304 0.99 0.49 -9.29
N ILE A 305 -0.08 1.26 -9.02
CA ILE A 305 -0.01 2.51 -8.24
C ILE A 305 -0.91 2.43 -7.03
N GLY A 306 -0.37 2.86 -5.87
CA GLY A 306 -1.10 3.02 -4.61
C GLY A 306 -0.89 1.91 -3.60
N GLY A 307 -0.45 2.31 -2.39
CA GLY A 307 -0.19 1.37 -1.30
C GLY A 307 -1.43 0.61 -0.85
N LEU A 308 -2.62 1.22 -0.88
CA LEU A 308 -3.87 0.54 -0.54
C LEU A 308 -4.18 -0.60 -1.52
N LYS A 309 -3.99 -0.37 -2.82
CA LYS A 309 -4.14 -1.42 -3.83
C LYS A 309 -3.10 -2.52 -3.64
N GLY A 310 -1.84 -2.15 -3.32
CA GLY A 310 -0.79 -3.09 -2.98
C GLY A 310 -1.16 -3.98 -1.79
N THR A 311 -1.68 -3.39 -0.71
CA THR A 311 -2.13 -4.13 0.48
C THR A 311 -3.29 -5.06 0.18
N LEU A 312 -4.31 -4.60 -0.57
CA LEU A 312 -5.46 -5.43 -0.96
C LEU A 312 -5.04 -6.64 -1.80
N LEU A 313 -4.13 -6.43 -2.75
CA LEU A 313 -3.64 -7.50 -3.60
C LEU A 313 -2.76 -8.49 -2.83
N ALA A 314 -1.86 -7.99 -1.96
CA ALA A 314 -1.02 -8.85 -1.13
C ALA A 314 -1.87 -9.70 -0.17
N ARG A 315 -2.87 -9.11 0.49
CA ARG A 315 -3.77 -9.78 1.42
C ARG A 315 -4.67 -10.81 0.73
N GLY A 316 -5.20 -10.47 -0.47
CA GLY A 316 -6.26 -11.23 -1.11
C GLY A 316 -7.65 -10.98 -0.53
N ASP A 317 -8.63 -11.76 -0.97
CA ASP A 317 -10.05 -11.64 -0.60
C ASP A 317 -10.54 -12.75 0.35
N HIS A 318 -9.77 -13.84 0.51
CA HIS A 318 -10.04 -14.92 1.44
C HIS A 318 -8.72 -15.59 1.91
N ARG A 319 -8.83 -16.59 2.78
CA ARG A 319 -7.70 -17.44 3.16
C ARG A 319 -7.53 -18.55 2.13
N GLY A 320 -6.36 -18.59 1.49
CA GLY A 320 -6.07 -19.56 0.45
C GLY A 320 -6.11 -21.00 0.96
N THR A 321 -6.71 -21.89 0.19
CA THR A 321 -6.88 -23.32 0.48
C THR A 321 -6.44 -24.18 -0.70
N ALA A 322 -6.19 -25.47 -0.48
CA ALA A 322 -5.87 -26.42 -1.53
C ALA A 322 -6.93 -26.49 -2.65
N ALA A 323 -8.18 -26.15 -2.38
CA ALA A 323 -9.24 -26.10 -3.36
C ALA A 323 -9.01 -25.04 -4.44
N ASP A 324 -8.35 -23.93 -4.09
CA ASP A 324 -8.09 -22.80 -4.97
C ASP A 324 -7.05 -23.10 -6.06
N LEU A 325 -6.29 -24.18 -5.89
CA LEU A 325 -5.30 -24.66 -6.85
C LEU A 325 -5.88 -25.63 -7.90
N GLN A 326 -7.17 -25.97 -7.86
CA GLN A 326 -7.74 -26.96 -8.75
C GLN A 326 -8.14 -26.43 -10.13
N ASP A 327 -8.54 -25.15 -10.21
CA ASP A 327 -8.91 -24.50 -11.48
C ASP A 327 -7.80 -23.53 -11.89
N SER A 328 -7.12 -23.82 -13.01
CA SER A 328 -6.02 -22.99 -13.49
C SER A 328 -6.47 -21.58 -13.91
N THR A 329 -7.70 -21.41 -14.35
CA THR A 329 -8.23 -20.08 -14.75
C THR A 329 -8.49 -19.24 -13.52
N TYR A 330 -9.13 -19.83 -12.51
CA TYR A 330 -9.37 -19.18 -11.23
C TYR A 330 -8.05 -18.84 -10.53
N TYR A 331 -7.12 -19.81 -10.46
CA TYR A 331 -5.81 -19.61 -9.89
C TYR A 331 -5.07 -18.42 -10.52
N ASN A 332 -4.96 -18.39 -11.85
CA ASN A 332 -4.21 -17.34 -12.55
C ASN A 332 -4.85 -15.95 -12.42
N THR A 333 -6.17 -15.90 -12.21
CA THR A 333 -6.90 -14.62 -12.14
C THR A 333 -6.93 -14.05 -10.74
N TYR A 334 -7.12 -14.90 -9.72
CA TYR A 334 -7.42 -14.45 -8.36
C TYR A 334 -6.36 -14.85 -7.34
N ILE A 335 -5.73 -16.02 -7.48
CA ILE A 335 -4.81 -16.57 -6.46
C ILE A 335 -3.36 -16.16 -6.72
N ASP A 336 -2.85 -16.43 -7.93
CA ASP A 336 -1.44 -16.14 -8.29
C ASP A 336 -1.03 -14.66 -8.11
N PRO A 337 -1.91 -13.66 -8.37
CA PRO A 337 -1.58 -12.26 -8.10
C PRO A 337 -1.49 -11.90 -6.61
N SER A 338 -2.12 -12.69 -5.72
CA SER A 338 -2.09 -12.47 -4.27
C SER A 338 -1.00 -13.31 -3.61
N ILE A 339 0.00 -12.63 -3.07
CA ILE A 339 1.14 -13.28 -2.41
C ILE A 339 0.67 -14.18 -1.26
N MET A 340 -0.24 -13.66 -0.43
CA MET A 340 -0.71 -14.38 0.76
C MET A 340 -1.58 -15.57 0.39
N MET A 341 -2.58 -15.40 -0.49
CA MET A 341 -3.47 -16.51 -0.89
C MET A 341 -2.71 -17.63 -1.61
N LYS A 342 -1.79 -17.24 -2.51
CA LYS A 342 -0.93 -18.20 -3.22
C LYS A 342 -0.14 -19.07 -2.25
N PHE A 343 0.58 -18.43 -1.33
CA PHE A 343 1.39 -19.17 -0.36
C PHE A 343 0.55 -20.03 0.58
N GLN A 344 -0.58 -19.49 1.09
CA GLN A 344 -1.51 -20.25 1.95
C GLN A 344 -2.09 -21.47 1.23
N ALA A 345 -2.50 -21.33 -0.03
CA ALA A 345 -3.07 -22.42 -0.81
C ALA A 345 -2.05 -23.55 -1.09
N GLU A 346 -0.82 -23.17 -1.47
CA GLU A 346 0.26 -24.11 -1.69
C GLU A 346 0.67 -24.83 -0.38
N PHE A 347 0.73 -24.10 0.74
CA PHE A 347 1.01 -24.67 2.05
C PHE A 347 -0.10 -25.62 2.53
N ASP A 348 -1.35 -25.22 2.38
CA ASP A 348 -2.52 -26.03 2.73
C ASP A 348 -2.58 -27.31 1.89
N GLN A 349 -2.24 -27.23 0.59
CA GLN A 349 -2.15 -28.40 -0.27
C GLN A 349 -1.09 -29.40 0.21
N LEU A 350 0.09 -28.93 0.63
CA LEU A 350 1.15 -29.79 1.15
C LEU A 350 0.67 -30.52 2.42
N VAL A 351 0.16 -29.79 3.40
CA VAL A 351 -0.29 -30.36 4.68
C VAL A 351 -1.44 -31.33 4.46
N SER A 352 -2.44 -30.93 3.68
CA SER A 352 -3.60 -31.77 3.35
C SER A 352 -3.19 -33.05 2.61
N ALA A 353 -2.23 -32.97 1.68
CA ALA A 353 -1.75 -34.13 0.94
C ALA A 353 -0.99 -35.14 1.83
N VAL A 354 -0.17 -34.65 2.76
CA VAL A 354 0.52 -35.52 3.76
C VAL A 354 -0.51 -36.23 4.63
N VAL A 355 -1.47 -35.48 5.17
CA VAL A 355 -2.50 -35.97 6.08
C VAL A 355 -3.43 -37.00 5.40
N THR A 356 -3.98 -36.63 4.26
CA THR A 356 -4.91 -37.49 3.50
C THR A 356 -4.19 -38.74 3.00
N GLY A 357 -2.97 -38.59 2.48
CA GLY A 357 -2.17 -39.71 2.00
C GLY A 357 -1.86 -40.72 3.08
N ILE A 358 -1.47 -40.28 4.29
CA ILE A 358 -1.22 -41.19 5.42
C ILE A 358 -2.53 -41.90 5.84
N ASN A 359 -3.62 -41.16 5.97
CA ASN A 359 -4.93 -41.71 6.35
C ASN A 359 -5.44 -42.71 5.29
N GLU A 360 -5.22 -42.46 3.98
CA GLU A 360 -5.60 -43.37 2.89
C GLU A 360 -4.83 -44.67 2.94
N VAL A 361 -3.52 -44.65 3.20
CA VAL A 361 -2.70 -45.89 3.35
C VAL A 361 -3.22 -46.72 4.51
N ILE A 362 -3.55 -46.11 5.66
CA ILE A 362 -4.14 -46.79 6.81
C ILE A 362 -5.55 -47.34 6.49
N ALA A 363 -6.38 -46.57 5.79
CA ALA A 363 -7.72 -47.03 5.39
C ALA A 363 -7.63 -48.23 4.42
N ASN A 364 -6.68 -48.24 3.50
CA ASN A 364 -6.47 -49.35 2.60
C ASN A 364 -6.02 -50.63 3.33
N ALA A 365 -5.18 -50.51 4.37
CA ALA A 365 -4.82 -51.61 5.23
C ALA A 365 -6.03 -52.20 5.99
N SER A 366 -6.93 -51.36 6.47
CA SER A 366 -8.13 -51.82 7.19
C SER A 366 -9.16 -52.53 6.28
N ASN A 367 -9.12 -52.28 4.98
CA ASN A 367 -9.99 -52.89 3.98
C ASN A 367 -9.46 -54.28 3.48
N GLN A 368 -8.30 -54.73 3.95
CA GLN A 368 -7.77 -56.06 3.59
C GLN A 368 -8.52 -57.17 4.32
N ALA A 369 -8.40 -58.42 3.80
CA ALA A 369 -9.14 -59.58 4.32
C ALA A 369 -8.90 -59.89 5.80
N ASP A 370 -7.78 -59.45 6.35
CA ASP A 370 -7.39 -59.64 7.76
C ASP A 370 -7.65 -58.42 8.64
N GLY A 371 -8.32 -57.37 8.12
CA GLY A 371 -8.83 -56.15 8.72
C GLY A 371 -8.29 -55.72 10.10
N TYR A 372 -7.09 -55.24 10.18
CA TYR A 372 -6.55 -54.58 11.36
C TYR A 372 -6.44 -53.04 11.10
N LEU A 373 -6.04 -52.23 12.03
CA LEU A 373 -6.12 -50.77 11.97
C LEU A 373 -7.58 -50.27 11.88
N TRP A 374 -8.40 -50.90 12.69
CA TRP A 374 -9.82 -50.62 12.78
C TRP A 374 -10.16 -49.98 14.14
N ASP A 375 -10.85 -48.86 14.11
CA ASP A 375 -11.38 -48.24 15.30
C ASP A 375 -12.75 -48.84 15.62
N ALA A 376 -12.84 -49.61 16.71
CA ALA A 376 -14.08 -50.23 17.15
C ALA A 376 -15.11 -49.22 17.65
N ASN A 377 -14.70 -48.03 18.08
CA ASN A 377 -15.59 -47.01 18.63
C ASN A 377 -16.33 -46.28 17.50
N THR A 378 -15.62 -45.96 16.43
CA THR A 378 -16.19 -45.29 15.26
C THR A 378 -16.72 -46.25 14.19
N ASN A 379 -16.41 -47.56 14.33
CA ASN A 379 -16.70 -48.58 13.34
C ASN A 379 -16.19 -48.23 11.92
N SER A 380 -14.98 -47.70 11.87
CA SER A 380 -14.30 -47.26 10.65
C SER A 380 -12.80 -47.52 10.72
N ALA A 381 -12.07 -47.27 9.61
CA ALA A 381 -10.62 -47.32 9.59
C ALA A 381 -10.03 -46.36 10.65
N LEU A 382 -8.96 -46.81 11.32
CA LEU A 382 -8.25 -45.97 12.27
C LEU A 382 -7.64 -44.78 11.51
N GLN A 383 -7.95 -43.58 11.97
CA GLN A 383 -7.40 -42.35 11.42
C GLN A 383 -6.27 -41.85 12.31
N ILE A 384 -5.12 -41.51 11.70
CA ILE A 384 -4.01 -40.88 12.39
C ILE A 384 -4.29 -39.40 12.61
N PHE A 385 -4.81 -38.75 11.59
CA PHE A 385 -5.26 -37.37 11.64
C PHE A 385 -6.79 -37.31 11.57
N VAL A 386 -7.38 -36.43 12.33
CA VAL A 386 -8.83 -36.24 12.40
C VAL A 386 -9.20 -34.80 12.07
N GLN A 387 -10.36 -34.61 11.47
CA GLN A 387 -10.90 -33.28 11.27
C GLN A 387 -11.61 -32.81 12.53
N VAL A 388 -11.34 -31.57 12.92
CA VAL A 388 -12.03 -30.89 14.02
C VAL A 388 -12.76 -29.68 13.43
N SER A 389 -14.02 -29.50 13.81
CA SER A 389 -14.72 -28.26 13.46
C SER A 389 -14.11 -27.10 14.26
N PRO A 390 -13.57 -26.07 13.62
CA PRO A 390 -12.95 -24.94 14.30
C PRO A 390 -13.95 -24.17 15.20
N ASP A 391 -15.25 -24.26 14.88
CA ASP A 391 -16.33 -23.67 15.68
C ASP A 391 -17.63 -24.46 15.47
N THR A 392 -18.49 -24.46 16.49
CA THR A 392 -19.76 -25.18 16.55
C THR A 392 -20.80 -24.73 15.50
N GLY A 393 -20.39 -24.19 14.36
CA GLY A 393 -21.25 -23.70 13.29
C GLY A 393 -20.72 -23.87 11.88
N SER A 394 -19.45 -24.26 11.69
CA SER A 394 -18.95 -24.52 10.34
C SER A 394 -19.22 -25.95 9.88
N PRO A 395 -19.75 -26.16 8.67
CA PRO A 395 -19.93 -27.51 8.13
C PRO A 395 -18.56 -28.21 7.98
N LEU A 396 -18.49 -29.47 8.37
CA LEU A 396 -17.38 -30.40 8.04
C LEU A 396 -17.22 -30.63 6.51
N ASP A 397 -18.01 -29.93 5.70
CA ASP A 397 -18.04 -30.05 4.22
C ASP A 397 -16.90 -29.31 3.49
N LYS A 398 -16.11 -28.53 4.19
CA LYS A 398 -14.90 -27.91 3.60
C LYS A 398 -13.72 -28.85 3.78
N GLY A 399 -13.51 -29.82 2.95
CA GLY A 399 -12.33 -30.68 2.82
C GLY A 399 -11.29 -30.69 3.98
N TRP A 400 -10.21 -31.36 3.83
CA TRP A 400 -9.08 -31.30 4.76
C TRP A 400 -8.32 -29.98 4.53
N THR A 401 -8.27 -29.12 5.54
CA THR A 401 -7.49 -27.88 5.52
C THR A 401 -6.63 -27.81 6.78
N THR A 402 -5.49 -27.13 6.69
CA THR A 402 -4.58 -26.95 7.83
C THR A 402 -5.29 -26.37 9.06
N ALA A 403 -6.34 -25.59 8.86
CA ALA A 403 -7.14 -25.01 9.95
C ALA A 403 -7.96 -26.04 10.75
N ASN A 404 -8.27 -27.21 10.19
CA ASN A 404 -9.21 -28.16 10.76
C ASN A 404 -8.60 -29.55 11.05
N ILE A 405 -7.28 -29.67 11.02
CA ILE A 405 -6.57 -30.94 11.23
C ILE A 405 -6.01 -31.01 12.64
N GLU A 406 -6.29 -32.11 13.32
CA GLU A 406 -5.64 -32.49 14.59
C GLU A 406 -5.13 -33.94 14.51
N ILE A 407 -4.19 -34.26 15.42
CA ILE A 407 -3.78 -35.66 15.62
C ILE A 407 -4.84 -36.41 16.43
N ASN A 408 -5.08 -37.66 16.13
CA ASN A 408 -5.99 -38.49 16.91
C ASN A 408 -5.47 -38.63 18.36
N LYS A 409 -6.24 -38.12 19.34
CA LYS A 409 -5.87 -38.06 20.75
C LYS A 409 -5.74 -39.44 21.38
N GLU A 410 -6.48 -40.45 20.89
CA GLU A 410 -6.35 -41.84 21.38
C GLU A 410 -4.98 -42.42 21.00
N LEU A 411 -4.49 -42.14 19.78
CA LEU A 411 -3.16 -42.58 19.35
C LEU A 411 -2.03 -41.92 20.13
N VAL A 412 -2.19 -40.67 20.52
CA VAL A 412 -1.19 -39.99 21.36
C VAL A 412 -1.09 -40.64 22.72
N GLN A 413 -2.23 -41.10 23.29
CA GLN A 413 -2.28 -41.79 24.57
C GLN A 413 -1.84 -43.26 24.48
N GLN A 414 -2.19 -43.93 23.41
CA GLN A 414 -1.94 -45.34 23.18
C GLN A 414 -1.38 -45.61 21.77
N PRO A 415 -0.11 -45.28 21.46
CA PRO A 415 0.49 -45.48 20.15
C PRO A 415 0.46 -46.94 19.65
N GLY A 416 0.40 -47.88 20.61
CA GLY A 416 0.33 -49.32 20.31
C GLY A 416 -0.98 -49.75 19.63
N LEU A 417 -2.00 -48.91 19.54
CA LEU A 417 -3.20 -49.15 18.72
C LEU A 417 -2.89 -49.31 17.24
N LEU A 418 -1.77 -48.70 16.75
CA LEU A 418 -1.30 -48.91 15.39
C LEU A 418 -0.96 -50.38 15.11
N GLY A 419 -0.38 -51.07 16.08
CA GLY A 419 -0.10 -52.52 16.06
C GLY A 419 0.79 -52.97 14.90
N PHE A 420 0.49 -52.62 13.67
CA PHE A 420 1.10 -53.05 12.41
C PHE A 420 1.35 -54.56 12.38
N MET A 421 0.38 -55.34 12.86
CA MET A 421 0.42 -56.79 12.91
C MET A 421 -0.85 -57.32 12.27
N ARG A 422 -0.69 -58.21 11.29
CA ARG A 422 -1.79 -58.87 10.59
C ARG A 422 -2.47 -59.91 11.46
N GLY A 423 -3.68 -60.34 11.07
CA GLY A 423 -4.43 -61.35 11.78
C GLY A 423 -3.74 -62.73 11.87
N ASP A 424 -2.77 -63.00 11.01
CA ASP A 424 -1.92 -64.19 11.05
C ASP A 424 -0.73 -64.10 12.04
N GLY A 425 -0.63 -62.99 12.77
CA GLY A 425 0.42 -62.72 13.74
C GLY A 425 1.75 -62.24 13.16
N LYS A 426 1.81 -61.95 11.87
CA LYS A 426 3.01 -61.41 11.20
C LYS A 426 3.00 -59.88 11.19
N ALA A 427 4.21 -59.29 11.17
CA ALA A 427 4.37 -57.86 10.98
C ALA A 427 3.85 -57.42 9.60
N ASP A 428 3.19 -56.26 9.56
CA ASP A 428 2.69 -55.67 8.31
C ASP A 428 3.72 -54.75 7.67
N TYR A 429 4.61 -55.33 6.91
CA TYR A 429 5.57 -54.58 6.12
C TYR A 429 4.92 -53.88 4.91
N ASP A 430 3.82 -54.44 4.35
CA ASP A 430 3.22 -53.92 3.14
C ASP A 430 2.63 -52.50 3.37
N THR A 431 1.95 -52.31 4.50
CA THR A 431 1.40 -51.01 4.87
C THR A 431 2.47 -49.98 5.22
N THR A 432 3.52 -50.42 5.94
CA THR A 432 4.61 -49.51 6.33
C THR A 432 5.52 -49.15 5.15
N GLU A 433 5.73 -50.10 4.19
CA GLU A 433 6.35 -49.78 2.91
C GLU A 433 5.49 -48.82 2.05
N ALA A 434 4.17 -48.97 2.05
CA ALA A 434 3.28 -48.07 1.34
C ALA A 434 3.36 -46.64 1.95
N LEU A 435 3.46 -46.52 3.29
CA LEU A 435 3.72 -45.23 3.93
C LEU A 435 5.06 -44.62 3.53
N ALA A 436 6.13 -45.43 3.46
CA ALA A 436 7.44 -44.93 3.00
C ALA A 436 7.41 -44.48 1.53
N LYS A 437 6.77 -45.27 0.66
CA LYS A 437 6.59 -44.92 -0.75
C LYS A 437 5.79 -43.63 -0.97
N LEU A 438 4.80 -43.36 -0.12
CA LEU A 438 4.02 -42.13 -0.18
C LEU A 438 4.89 -40.87 -0.11
N PHE A 439 5.94 -40.88 0.72
CA PHE A 439 6.88 -39.76 0.86
C PHE A 439 7.90 -39.68 -0.30
N GLU A 440 8.15 -40.78 -1.00
CA GLU A 440 9.09 -40.83 -2.11
C GLU A 440 8.42 -40.57 -3.47
N GLU A 441 7.11 -40.75 -3.55
CA GLU A 441 6.35 -40.68 -4.78
C GLU A 441 6.29 -39.25 -5.31
N GLN A 442 6.72 -39.05 -6.56
CA GLN A 442 6.66 -37.75 -7.25
C GLN A 442 5.31 -37.62 -7.98
N LYS A 443 4.31 -37.10 -7.31
CA LYS A 443 2.96 -36.91 -7.88
C LYS A 443 2.31 -35.56 -7.57
N TYR A 444 2.95 -34.72 -6.76
CA TYR A 444 2.38 -33.47 -6.31
C TYR A 444 2.92 -32.32 -7.15
N TYR A 445 2.03 -31.51 -7.69
CA TYR A 445 2.35 -30.29 -8.43
C TYR A 445 2.17 -29.11 -7.49
N LEU A 446 3.13 -28.18 -7.51
CA LEU A 446 3.09 -27.01 -6.62
C LEU A 446 1.83 -26.17 -6.87
N ASN A 447 1.56 -25.89 -8.13
CA ASN A 447 0.37 -25.12 -8.56
C ASN A 447 0.01 -25.54 -10.00
N PRO A 448 -1.14 -25.08 -10.53
CA PRO A 448 -1.60 -25.46 -11.88
C PRO A 448 -0.64 -25.13 -13.03
N ASN A 449 0.31 -24.23 -12.82
CA ASN A 449 1.28 -23.80 -13.83
C ASN A 449 2.57 -24.66 -13.80
N THR A 450 2.75 -25.48 -12.75
CA THR A 450 3.92 -26.35 -12.61
C THR A 450 3.74 -27.60 -13.48
N THR A 451 4.78 -27.97 -14.23
CA THR A 451 4.75 -29.12 -15.14
C THR A 451 5.44 -30.38 -14.61
N SER A 452 6.27 -30.23 -13.58
CA SER A 452 7.05 -31.33 -12.99
C SER A 452 6.50 -31.68 -11.62
N PRO A 453 6.03 -32.91 -11.39
CA PRO A 453 5.61 -33.36 -10.08
C PRO A 453 6.81 -33.61 -9.17
N THR A 454 6.62 -33.38 -7.88
CA THR A 454 7.62 -33.59 -6.82
C THR A 454 7.06 -34.47 -5.70
N ASN A 455 7.91 -34.89 -4.77
CA ASN A 455 7.52 -35.48 -3.50
C ASN A 455 7.29 -34.40 -2.44
N PHE A 456 6.83 -34.73 -1.23
CA PHE A 456 6.53 -33.76 -0.18
C PHE A 456 7.69 -32.82 0.16
N THR A 457 8.90 -33.35 0.31
CA THR A 457 10.08 -32.53 0.63
C THR A 457 10.45 -31.61 -0.54
N GLY A 458 10.43 -32.17 -1.77
CA GLY A 458 10.65 -31.36 -2.98
C GLY A 458 9.59 -30.27 -3.16
N TYR A 459 8.33 -30.59 -2.86
CA TYR A 459 7.23 -29.62 -2.90
C TYR A 459 7.49 -28.42 -1.97
N TYR A 460 7.88 -28.68 -0.72
CA TYR A 460 8.23 -27.62 0.22
C TYR A 460 9.42 -26.79 -0.27
N THR A 461 10.46 -27.46 -0.77
CA THR A 461 11.64 -26.78 -1.33
C THR A 461 11.27 -25.89 -2.52
N ASP A 462 10.39 -26.37 -3.42
CA ASP A 462 9.92 -25.61 -4.58
C ASP A 462 9.08 -24.40 -4.14
N MET A 463 8.20 -24.57 -3.15
CA MET A 463 7.37 -23.51 -2.58
C MET A 463 8.23 -22.39 -1.98
N VAL A 464 9.19 -22.72 -1.13
CA VAL A 464 10.10 -21.74 -0.51
C VAL A 464 11.00 -21.08 -1.56
N SER A 465 11.47 -21.85 -2.54
CA SER A 465 12.28 -21.31 -3.65
C SER A 465 11.50 -20.34 -4.52
N GLN A 466 10.22 -20.61 -4.77
CA GLN A 466 9.33 -19.70 -5.49
C GLN A 466 9.11 -18.42 -4.69
N LEU A 467 8.81 -18.52 -3.40
CA LEU A 467 8.65 -17.36 -2.51
C LEU A 467 9.91 -16.49 -2.51
N ALA A 468 11.10 -17.09 -2.32
CA ALA A 468 12.38 -16.36 -2.32
C ALA A 468 12.67 -15.69 -3.67
N ASN A 469 12.33 -16.35 -4.79
CA ASN A 469 12.47 -15.75 -6.11
C ASN A 469 11.52 -14.55 -6.31
N ASP A 470 10.25 -14.72 -5.94
CA ASP A 470 9.26 -13.64 -5.98
C ASP A 470 9.70 -12.48 -5.06
N GLY A 471 10.19 -12.79 -3.85
CA GLY A 471 10.76 -11.82 -2.91
C GLY A 471 11.93 -11.03 -3.50
N SER A 472 12.87 -11.72 -4.14
CA SER A 472 13.99 -11.08 -4.83
C SER A 472 13.52 -10.13 -5.94
N VAL A 473 12.54 -10.54 -6.73
CA VAL A 473 11.97 -9.72 -7.82
C VAL A 473 11.27 -8.47 -7.26
N TYR A 474 10.34 -8.65 -6.32
CA TYR A 474 9.59 -7.51 -5.75
C TYR A 474 10.49 -6.56 -4.96
N LYS A 475 11.48 -7.06 -4.22
CA LYS A 475 12.45 -6.24 -3.49
C LYS A 475 13.32 -5.40 -4.44
N ASN A 476 13.77 -5.98 -5.56
CA ASN A 476 14.52 -5.24 -6.56
C ASN A 476 13.67 -4.17 -7.24
N ILE A 477 12.41 -4.47 -7.57
CA ILE A 477 11.47 -3.50 -8.15
C ILE A 477 11.20 -2.39 -7.13
N SER A 478 10.88 -2.73 -5.87
CA SER A 478 10.62 -1.76 -4.80
C SER A 478 11.81 -0.82 -4.61
N THR A 479 13.03 -1.34 -4.51
CA THR A 479 14.25 -0.53 -4.37
C THR A 479 14.44 0.40 -5.57
N THR A 480 14.21 -0.08 -6.79
CA THR A 480 14.33 0.72 -8.01
C THR A 480 13.28 1.82 -8.05
N GLN A 481 12.05 1.52 -7.67
CA GLN A 481 10.97 2.50 -7.63
C GLN A 481 11.18 3.56 -6.53
N GLN A 482 11.68 3.16 -5.37
CA GLN A 482 12.08 4.11 -4.31
C GLN A 482 13.14 5.09 -4.81
N GLN A 483 14.16 4.61 -5.54
CA GLN A 483 15.19 5.47 -6.13
C GLN A 483 14.61 6.40 -7.20
N THR A 484 13.66 5.92 -7.99
CA THR A 484 12.97 6.72 -9.01
C THR A 484 12.11 7.81 -8.37
N ALA A 485 11.32 7.47 -7.35
CA ALA A 485 10.52 8.42 -6.57
C ALA A 485 11.41 9.47 -5.89
N LEU A 486 12.54 9.05 -5.30
CA LEU A 486 13.51 9.95 -4.70
C LEU A 486 14.15 10.89 -5.74
N SER A 487 14.45 10.39 -6.93
CA SER A 487 14.97 11.20 -8.03
C SER A 487 13.96 12.25 -8.50
N ALA A 488 12.69 11.89 -8.62
CA ALA A 488 11.61 12.80 -8.93
C ALA A 488 11.41 13.85 -7.82
N GLN A 489 11.48 13.45 -6.56
CA GLN A 489 11.43 14.35 -5.41
C GLN A 489 12.61 15.33 -5.40
N ASN A 490 13.82 14.86 -5.66
CA ASN A 490 15.01 15.72 -5.72
C ASN A 490 14.90 16.73 -6.87
N ALA A 491 14.44 16.32 -8.06
CA ALA A 491 14.20 17.22 -9.19
C ALA A 491 13.14 18.30 -8.82
N ARG A 492 12.08 17.91 -8.12
CA ARG A 492 11.07 18.83 -7.60
C ARG A 492 11.67 19.79 -6.59
N THR A 493 12.41 19.28 -5.61
CA THR A 493 13.01 20.08 -4.53
C THR A 493 14.04 21.07 -5.05
N GLN A 494 14.80 20.75 -6.09
CA GLN A 494 15.73 21.69 -6.71
C GLN A 494 15.04 22.92 -7.28
N LEU A 495 13.79 22.79 -7.76
CA LEU A 495 13.02 23.91 -8.28
C LEU A 495 12.23 24.65 -7.18
N VAL A 496 11.58 23.86 -6.30
CA VAL A 496 10.57 24.32 -5.33
C VAL A 496 11.20 24.70 -3.99
N GLY A 497 12.35 24.10 -3.67
CA GLY A 497 13.01 24.25 -2.37
C GLY A 497 13.57 25.66 -2.13
N VAL A 498 13.68 26.01 -0.86
CA VAL A 498 14.29 27.24 -0.41
C VAL A 498 15.79 27.00 -0.16
N SER A 499 16.65 27.75 -0.85
CA SER A 499 18.08 27.82 -0.56
C SER A 499 18.36 28.99 0.36
N SER A 500 18.81 28.72 1.59
CA SER A 500 19.15 29.78 2.57
C SER A 500 20.16 30.78 2.02
N ASP A 501 21.17 30.31 1.25
CA ASP A 501 22.20 31.16 0.69
C ASP A 501 21.64 32.10 -0.40
N GLU A 502 20.75 31.59 -1.26
CA GLU A 502 20.09 32.42 -2.28
C GLU A 502 19.16 33.43 -1.63
N GLU A 503 18.36 33.05 -0.64
CA GLU A 503 17.44 33.96 0.05
C GLU A 503 18.22 35.03 0.81
N LEU A 504 19.36 34.73 1.42
CA LEU A 504 20.23 35.74 2.05
C LEU A 504 20.80 36.73 1.01
N GLN A 505 21.17 36.26 -0.18
CA GLN A 505 21.59 37.14 -1.27
C GLN A 505 20.43 38.08 -1.72
N PHE A 506 19.22 37.53 -1.88
CA PHE A 506 18.04 38.34 -2.18
C PHE A 506 17.72 39.32 -1.07
N MET A 507 17.85 38.94 0.19
CA MET A 507 17.66 39.82 1.33
C MET A 507 18.60 41.02 1.26
N ILE A 508 19.89 40.81 1.03
CA ILE A 508 20.89 41.90 0.88
C ILE A 508 20.54 42.78 -0.32
N MET A 509 20.14 42.20 -1.45
CA MET A 509 19.77 42.93 -2.66
C MET A 509 18.56 43.85 -2.40
N PHE A 510 17.49 43.30 -1.81
CA PHE A 510 16.27 44.08 -1.53
C PHE A 510 16.46 45.10 -0.41
N GLN A 511 17.34 44.83 0.57
CA GLN A 511 17.72 45.77 1.61
C GLN A 511 18.50 46.96 1.00
N ASN A 512 19.41 46.72 0.06
CA ASN A 512 20.09 47.79 -0.64
C ASN A 512 19.14 48.59 -1.52
N ALA A 513 18.18 47.97 -2.20
CA ALA A 513 17.16 48.65 -3.00
C ALA A 513 16.23 49.51 -2.12
N TYR A 514 15.84 49.04 -0.94
CA TYR A 514 15.08 49.76 0.05
C TYR A 514 15.85 51.03 0.52
N ASN A 515 17.12 50.86 0.90
CA ASN A 515 17.99 51.95 1.34
C ASN A 515 18.21 53.00 0.24
N ALA A 516 18.38 52.58 -1.03
CA ALA A 516 18.52 53.46 -2.18
C ALA A 516 17.24 54.30 -2.41
N SER A 517 16.07 53.64 -2.36
CA SER A 517 14.77 54.31 -2.52
C SER A 517 14.52 55.32 -1.37
N SER A 518 14.88 54.96 -0.14
CA SER A 518 14.78 55.87 1.03
C SER A 518 15.67 57.08 0.86
N ARG A 519 16.94 56.93 0.44
CA ARG A 519 17.85 58.06 0.17
C ARG A 519 17.33 58.95 -0.95
N TYR A 520 16.75 58.35 -2.01
CA TYR A 520 16.15 59.10 -3.12
C TYR A 520 14.97 59.95 -2.64
N ILE A 521 14.09 59.41 -1.78
CA ILE A 521 12.98 60.17 -1.18
C ILE A 521 13.49 61.33 -0.32
N ASN A 522 14.52 61.09 0.50
CA ASN A 522 15.10 62.14 1.36
C ASN A 522 15.68 63.28 0.53
N ALA A 523 16.44 62.96 -0.55
CA ALA A 523 17.01 63.96 -1.44
C ALA A 523 15.89 64.82 -2.12
N LEU A 524 14.79 64.17 -2.57
CA LEU A 524 13.65 64.88 -3.14
C LEU A 524 12.91 65.74 -2.12
N SER A 525 12.81 65.27 -0.86
CA SER A 525 12.20 66.03 0.23
C SER A 525 13.00 67.29 0.57
N GLU A 526 14.35 67.19 0.58
CA GLU A 526 15.23 68.36 0.75
C GLU A 526 15.10 69.36 -0.40
N MET A 527 15.00 68.90 -1.66
CA MET A 527 14.76 69.75 -2.82
C MET A 527 13.41 70.46 -2.73
N LEU A 528 12.36 69.75 -2.29
CA LEU A 528 11.03 70.37 -2.07
C LEU A 528 11.06 71.40 -0.95
N GLY A 529 11.73 71.12 0.17
CA GLY A 529 11.92 72.06 1.27
C GLY A 529 12.62 73.31 0.82
N THR A 530 13.71 73.18 0.04
CA THR A 530 14.42 74.34 -0.54
C THR A 530 13.54 75.15 -1.48
N LEU A 531 12.75 74.50 -2.31
CA LEU A 531 11.82 75.16 -3.25
C LEU A 531 10.69 75.94 -2.55
N ILE A 532 10.16 75.39 -1.44
CA ILE A 532 9.13 76.04 -0.63
C ILE A 532 9.73 77.25 0.07
N ASN A 533 10.93 77.12 0.66
CA ASN A 533 11.61 78.22 1.37
C ASN A 533 12.04 79.33 0.40
N THR A 534 12.39 79.06 -0.83
CA THR A 534 12.77 80.08 -1.84
C THR A 534 11.55 80.75 -2.43
N LYS A 535 10.32 80.25 -2.32
CA LYS A 535 9.09 80.87 -2.77
C LYS A 535 8.35 81.63 -1.61
N GLY A 536 8.80 81.42 -0.39
CA GLY A 536 8.21 82.08 0.80
C GLY A 536 9.00 83.30 1.28
N ALA A 537 10.04 83.77 0.53
CA ALA A 537 10.81 84.96 0.79
C ALA A 537 10.42 86.02 -0.31
#